data_727ae17cb2b7809493372e7849cc6751
#
_entry.id   727ae17cb2b7809493372e7849cc6751
#
_cell.length_a   1.000
_cell.length_b   1.000
_cell.length_c   1.000
_cell.angle_alpha   90.00
_cell.angle_beta   90.00
_cell.angle_gamma   90.00
#
_symmetry.space_group_name_H-M   'P 1'
#
loop_
_entity.id
_entity.type
_entity.pdbx_description
1 polymer ?
#
loop_
_entity_poly.entity_id
_entity_poly.type
_entity_poly.pdbx_seq_one_letter_code
_entity_poly.pdbx_strand_id
1 'polypeptide(L)'
;FNWCVRRKRQMCIMDRGIIGFATGLASQGSVPVAEIQFADYIFPAFDQIVNETAKFRYRSGGQFSCGTLTIRTPYGGGIAGGLYHSQSPEAFFAHIPGMKVVIPRNPYQAKGLLLASIRDDNPILFMEPKRLYRASVSEVPEDDYELPLGQADIVSKGTDITLLAWGAQVEIIEKAASMAEDQGISCEVIDLQSILPWDIETVCSSVEKTGRLLINHEAPLT
;
A
#
# COMPACT_ATOMS: atom_id res chain seq x y z
N PHE A 1 -7.43 31.08 15.44
CA PHE A 1 -8.29 30.15 14.66
C PHE A 1 -8.03 30.26 13.15
N ASN A 2 -7.95 31.47 12.61
CA ASN A 2 -7.71 31.68 11.16
C ASN A 2 -6.33 31.24 10.64
N TRP A 3 -5.30 31.22 11.49
CA TRP A 3 -3.93 30.88 11.10
C TRP A 3 -3.74 29.37 10.88
N CYS A 4 -4.39 28.56 11.70
CA CYS A 4 -4.36 27.09 11.58
C CYS A 4 -5.13 26.61 10.33
N VAL A 5 -6.23 27.27 10.00
CA VAL A 5 -7.04 26.97 8.80
C VAL A 5 -6.32 27.37 7.51
N ARG A 6 -5.55 28.47 7.50
CA ARG A 6 -4.72 28.88 6.35
C ARG A 6 -3.59 27.90 6.07
N ARG A 7 -2.91 27.42 7.12
CA ARG A 7 -1.82 26.45 6.96
C ARG A 7 -2.29 25.10 6.42
N LYS A 8 -3.43 24.60 6.90
CA LYS A 8 -4.06 23.37 6.37
C LYS A 8 -4.47 23.50 4.92
N ARG A 9 -5.05 24.64 4.51
CA ARG A 9 -5.38 24.89 3.10
C ARG A 9 -4.16 24.97 2.20
N GLN A 10 -3.03 25.49 2.67
CA GLN A 10 -1.79 25.53 1.92
C GLN A 10 -1.19 24.14 1.72
N MET A 11 -1.24 23.26 2.72
CA MET A 11 -0.79 21.86 2.60
C MET A 11 -1.64 21.10 1.57
N CYS A 12 -2.96 21.23 1.61
CA CYS A 12 -3.86 20.60 0.63
C CYS A 12 -3.61 21.06 -0.83
N ILE A 13 -3.27 22.31 -1.04
CA ILE A 13 -2.91 22.84 -2.37
C ILE A 13 -1.54 22.30 -2.80
N MET A 14 -0.60 22.13 -1.87
CA MET A 14 0.73 21.58 -2.17
C MET A 14 0.64 20.13 -2.63
N ASP A 15 -0.15 19.28 -1.98
CA ASP A 15 -0.28 17.87 -2.35
C ASP A 15 -0.85 17.70 -3.77
N ARG A 16 -1.86 18.48 -4.12
CA ARG A 16 -2.36 18.55 -5.50
C ARG A 16 -1.26 18.99 -6.47
N GLY A 17 -0.49 20.01 -6.11
CA GLY A 17 0.63 20.53 -6.90
C GLY A 17 1.76 19.51 -7.04
N ILE A 18 2.11 18.80 -5.97
CA ILE A 18 3.15 17.77 -5.95
C ILE A 18 2.79 16.64 -6.94
N ILE A 19 1.58 16.10 -6.86
CA ILE A 19 1.15 15.00 -7.73
C ILE A 19 1.00 15.46 -9.18
N GLY A 20 0.40 16.64 -9.42
CA GLY A 20 0.28 17.17 -10.78
C GLY A 20 1.63 17.43 -11.43
N PHE A 21 2.58 17.99 -10.69
CA PHE A 21 3.95 18.21 -11.16
C PHE A 21 4.69 16.89 -11.41
N ALA A 22 4.60 15.92 -10.49
CA ALA A 22 5.21 14.62 -10.64
C ALA A 22 4.65 13.84 -11.84
N THR A 23 3.33 13.93 -12.09
CA THR A 23 2.68 13.36 -13.28
C THR A 23 3.27 13.96 -14.56
N GLY A 24 3.47 15.29 -14.58
CA GLY A 24 4.12 15.97 -15.70
C GLY A 24 5.57 15.54 -15.91
N LEU A 25 6.36 15.41 -14.84
CA LEU A 25 7.74 14.92 -14.92
C LEU A 25 7.81 13.50 -15.47
N ALA A 26 6.95 12.60 -14.96
CA ALA A 26 6.91 11.22 -15.43
C ALA A 26 6.54 11.14 -16.91
N SER A 27 5.59 11.95 -17.37
CA SER A 27 5.19 12.00 -18.78
C SER A 27 6.31 12.48 -19.73
N GLN A 28 7.33 13.13 -19.18
CA GLN A 28 8.53 13.56 -19.91
C GLN A 28 9.72 12.58 -19.76
N GLY A 29 9.48 11.38 -19.20
CA GLY A 29 10.49 10.33 -19.09
C GLY A 29 11.35 10.40 -17.81
N SER A 30 11.03 11.27 -16.86
CA SER A 30 11.65 11.25 -15.53
C SER A 30 11.07 10.12 -14.68
N VAL A 31 11.77 9.75 -13.58
CA VAL A 31 11.33 8.76 -12.60
C VAL A 31 11.08 9.48 -11.26
N PRO A 32 9.94 10.16 -11.10
CA PRO A 32 9.66 10.89 -9.88
C PRO A 32 9.19 9.96 -8.75
N VAL A 33 9.66 10.24 -7.54
CA VAL A 33 9.13 9.70 -6.29
C VAL A 33 8.47 10.85 -5.55
N ALA A 34 7.15 10.88 -5.53
CA ALA A 34 6.37 11.93 -4.88
C ALA A 34 6.00 11.51 -3.45
N GLU A 35 6.31 12.33 -2.46
CA GLU A 35 5.98 12.06 -1.07
C GLU A 35 4.80 12.92 -0.61
N ILE A 36 3.78 12.28 -0.06
CA ILE A 36 2.67 12.89 0.67
C ILE A 36 2.90 12.67 2.16
N GLN A 37 2.86 13.71 2.96
CA GLN A 37 3.23 13.68 4.36
C GLN A 37 2.42 12.68 5.22
N PHE A 38 1.11 12.54 4.92
CA PHE A 38 0.20 11.55 5.50
C PHE A 38 -0.86 11.19 4.49
N ALA A 39 -1.31 9.95 4.48
CA ALA A 39 -2.41 9.49 3.62
C ALA A 39 -3.71 10.26 3.84
N ASP A 40 -3.90 10.82 5.04
CA ASP A 40 -5.01 11.72 5.39
C ASP A 40 -5.04 12.99 4.53
N TYR A 41 -3.91 13.39 3.95
CA TYR A 41 -3.76 14.59 3.13
C TYR A 41 -3.74 14.31 1.62
N ILE A 42 -3.87 13.05 1.23
CA ILE A 42 -3.85 12.65 -0.19
C ILE A 42 -5.13 13.07 -0.94
N PHE A 43 -6.24 13.24 -0.23
CA PHE A 43 -7.55 13.50 -0.84
C PHE A 43 -7.63 14.75 -1.71
N PRO A 44 -6.96 15.88 -1.42
CA PRO A 44 -6.92 17.02 -2.35
C PRO A 44 -6.22 16.73 -3.67
N ALA A 45 -5.34 15.70 -3.72
CA ALA A 45 -4.68 15.23 -4.92
C ALA A 45 -5.42 14.05 -5.59
N PHE A 46 -6.57 13.64 -5.05
CA PHE A 46 -7.32 12.47 -5.52
C PHE A 46 -7.64 12.57 -7.02
N ASP A 47 -8.10 13.73 -7.47
CA ASP A 47 -8.40 13.99 -8.87
C ASP A 47 -7.16 13.78 -9.78
N GLN A 48 -6.00 14.31 -9.40
CA GLN A 48 -4.75 14.14 -10.15
C GLN A 48 -4.32 12.68 -10.22
N ILE A 49 -4.52 11.92 -9.14
CA ILE A 49 -4.17 10.50 -9.09
C ILE A 49 -5.14 9.70 -9.99
N VAL A 50 -6.44 9.88 -9.78
CA VAL A 50 -7.50 9.04 -10.37
C VAL A 50 -7.78 9.40 -11.83
N ASN A 51 -7.88 10.68 -12.13
CA ASN A 51 -8.32 11.16 -13.45
C ASN A 51 -7.15 11.51 -14.37
N GLU A 52 -5.99 11.87 -13.81
CA GLU A 52 -4.82 12.17 -14.62
C GLU A 52 -3.81 11.01 -14.61
N THR A 53 -3.14 10.74 -13.50
CA THR A 53 -2.05 9.75 -13.42
C THR A 53 -2.48 8.36 -13.88
N ALA A 54 -3.56 7.82 -13.32
CA ALA A 54 -4.03 6.48 -13.61
C ALA A 54 -4.51 6.30 -15.06
N LYS A 55 -5.06 7.34 -15.67
CA LYS A 55 -5.68 7.29 -17.01
C LYS A 55 -4.78 7.83 -18.13
N PHE A 56 -3.64 8.42 -17.80
CA PHE A 56 -2.83 9.17 -18.75
C PHE A 56 -2.41 8.34 -19.97
N ARG A 57 -1.90 7.13 -19.74
CA ARG A 57 -1.51 6.21 -20.81
C ARG A 57 -2.69 5.85 -21.72
N TYR A 58 -3.82 5.48 -21.14
CA TYR A 58 -5.02 5.11 -21.89
C TYR A 58 -5.58 6.30 -22.67
N ARG A 59 -5.71 7.47 -22.04
CA ARG A 59 -6.27 8.68 -22.65
C ARG A 59 -5.42 9.22 -23.79
N SER A 60 -4.10 9.06 -23.73
CA SER A 60 -3.18 9.46 -24.80
C SER A 60 -3.06 8.43 -25.94
N GLY A 61 -3.78 7.31 -25.86
CA GLY A 61 -3.61 6.22 -26.84
C GLY A 61 -2.23 5.56 -26.77
N GLY A 62 -1.59 5.57 -25.59
CA GLY A 62 -0.25 5.02 -25.38
C GLY A 62 0.89 5.94 -25.80
N GLN A 63 0.62 7.17 -26.27
CA GLN A 63 1.66 8.11 -26.70
C GLN A 63 2.47 8.66 -25.50
N PHE A 64 1.83 8.79 -24.35
CA PHE A 64 2.46 9.26 -23.11
C PHE A 64 2.15 8.29 -21.98
N SER A 65 3.05 8.19 -21.02
CA SER A 65 2.87 7.40 -19.80
C SER A 65 3.39 8.17 -18.60
N CYS A 66 2.76 8.03 -17.47
CA CYS A 66 3.29 8.41 -16.15
C CYS A 66 3.56 7.16 -15.30
N GLY A 67 3.84 6.02 -15.94
CA GLY A 67 4.08 4.75 -15.26
C GLY A 67 5.25 4.76 -14.30
N THR A 68 6.27 5.58 -14.53
CA THR A 68 7.43 5.70 -13.64
C THR A 68 7.18 6.51 -12.37
N LEU A 69 5.94 6.94 -12.10
CA LEU A 69 5.61 7.71 -10.90
C LEU A 69 5.31 6.78 -9.72
N THR A 70 6.12 6.87 -8.67
CA THR A 70 5.83 6.28 -7.36
C THR A 70 5.37 7.37 -6.40
N ILE A 71 4.16 7.21 -5.85
CA ILE A 71 3.60 8.08 -4.80
C ILE A 71 3.74 7.33 -3.48
N ARG A 72 4.54 7.86 -2.53
CA ARG A 72 4.68 7.25 -1.22
C ARG A 72 4.00 8.09 -0.15
N THR A 73 3.38 7.43 0.83
CA THR A 73 2.71 8.10 1.94
C THR A 73 2.63 7.22 3.19
N PRO A 74 2.89 7.78 4.39
CA PRO A 74 2.57 7.11 5.64
C PRO A 74 1.04 7.00 5.83
N TYR A 75 0.55 5.80 6.21
CA TYR A 75 -0.87 5.56 6.44
C TYR A 75 -1.14 4.79 7.73
N GLY A 76 -2.41 4.63 8.08
CA GLY A 76 -2.86 3.81 9.19
C GLY A 76 -2.82 4.48 10.55
N GLY A 77 -3.32 3.80 11.55
CA GLY A 77 -3.39 4.23 12.94
C GLY A 77 -2.14 3.90 13.76
N GLY A 78 -2.32 3.81 15.08
CA GLY A 78 -1.30 3.32 16.01
C GLY A 78 -0.32 4.36 16.55
N ILE A 79 -0.48 5.65 16.19
CA ILE A 79 0.38 6.74 16.67
C ILE A 79 -0.36 7.78 17.53
N ALA A 80 -1.62 7.52 17.89
CA ALA A 80 -2.49 8.44 18.62
C ALA A 80 -2.67 9.82 17.94
N GLY A 81 -2.63 9.86 16.60
CA GLY A 81 -2.66 11.09 15.80
C GLY A 81 -4.06 11.69 15.58
N GLY A 82 -5.12 11.07 16.09
CA GLY A 82 -6.50 11.50 15.89
C GLY A 82 -6.97 11.32 14.43
N LEU A 83 -8.12 11.89 14.09
CA LEU A 83 -8.83 11.68 12.82
C LEU A 83 -8.04 12.02 11.56
N TYR A 84 -7.13 12.98 11.65
CA TYR A 84 -6.39 13.49 10.48
C TYR A 84 -4.98 12.90 10.33
N HIS A 85 -4.66 11.85 11.12
CA HIS A 85 -3.36 11.19 11.08
C HIS A 85 -3.47 9.67 11.32
N SER A 86 -4.66 9.09 11.12
CA SER A 86 -4.93 7.69 11.44
C SER A 86 -5.76 6.97 10.39
N GLN A 87 -5.97 7.55 9.21
CA GLN A 87 -6.81 6.96 8.18
C GLN A 87 -6.06 5.88 7.39
N SER A 88 -6.83 4.92 6.91
CA SER A 88 -6.41 3.83 6.02
C SER A 88 -7.23 3.88 4.75
N PRO A 89 -6.85 4.75 3.77
CA PRO A 89 -7.67 5.05 2.60
C PRO A 89 -7.39 4.14 1.41
N GLU A 90 -6.75 3.00 1.59
CA GLU A 90 -6.34 2.09 0.51
C GLU A 90 -7.48 1.67 -0.42
N ALA A 91 -8.69 1.48 0.12
CA ALA A 91 -9.87 1.06 -0.65
C ALA A 91 -10.25 2.06 -1.75
N PHE A 92 -10.06 3.36 -1.51
CA PHE A 92 -10.33 4.39 -2.53
C PHE A 92 -9.43 4.25 -3.75
N PHE A 93 -8.19 3.80 -3.54
CA PHE A 93 -7.18 3.67 -4.60
C PHE A 93 -7.16 2.27 -5.20
N ALA A 94 -7.50 1.24 -4.44
CA ALA A 94 -7.65 -0.13 -4.93
C ALA A 94 -8.80 -0.29 -5.94
N HIS A 95 -9.74 0.66 -5.96
CA HIS A 95 -10.85 0.70 -6.92
C HIS A 95 -10.44 1.29 -8.30
N ILE A 96 -9.24 1.86 -8.44
CA ILE A 96 -8.86 2.66 -9.60
C ILE A 96 -8.05 1.84 -10.60
N PRO A 97 -8.57 1.56 -11.82
CA PRO A 97 -7.79 0.93 -12.86
C PRO A 97 -6.64 1.84 -13.33
N GLY A 98 -5.48 1.24 -13.60
CA GLY A 98 -4.29 1.96 -14.05
C GLY A 98 -3.33 2.37 -12.93
N MET A 99 -3.63 2.04 -11.67
CA MET A 99 -2.75 2.20 -10.51
C MET A 99 -2.37 0.84 -9.93
N LYS A 100 -1.23 0.78 -9.24
CA LYS A 100 -0.91 -0.30 -8.29
C LYS A 100 -0.91 0.25 -6.87
N VAL A 101 -1.28 -0.57 -5.88
CA VAL A 101 -1.29 -0.21 -4.45
C VAL A 101 -0.49 -1.24 -3.69
N VAL A 102 0.58 -0.80 -3.03
CA VAL A 102 1.60 -1.66 -2.40
C VAL A 102 1.79 -1.24 -0.94
N ILE A 103 1.84 -2.22 -0.04
CA ILE A 103 1.92 -2.00 1.41
C ILE A 103 2.89 -3.00 2.05
N PRO A 104 4.10 -2.60 2.44
CA PRO A 104 5.06 -3.48 3.10
C PRO A 104 4.72 -3.70 4.59
N ARG A 105 5.18 -4.83 5.17
CA ARG A 105 5.04 -5.12 6.61
C ARG A 105 6.34 -5.07 7.41
N ASN A 106 7.49 -5.02 6.78
CA ASN A 106 8.79 -4.98 7.45
C ASN A 106 9.85 -4.27 6.60
N PRO A 107 11.03 -3.93 7.15
CA PRO A 107 12.08 -3.21 6.42
C PRO A 107 12.60 -3.96 5.17
N TYR A 108 12.69 -5.29 5.21
CA TYR A 108 13.10 -6.09 4.07
C TYR A 108 12.13 -5.90 2.90
N GLN A 109 10.82 -6.06 3.15
CA GLN A 109 9.80 -5.82 2.12
C GLN A 109 9.75 -4.36 1.69
N ALA A 110 9.91 -3.42 2.64
CA ALA A 110 9.88 -2.00 2.32
C ALA A 110 10.95 -1.62 1.28
N LYS A 111 12.19 -2.11 1.43
CA LYS A 111 13.24 -1.88 0.45
C LYS A 111 12.93 -2.57 -0.90
N GLY A 112 12.66 -3.87 -0.88
CA GLY A 112 12.47 -4.65 -2.12
C GLY A 112 11.24 -4.22 -2.92
N LEU A 113 10.11 -3.98 -2.27
CA LEU A 113 8.88 -3.50 -2.92
C LEU A 113 9.00 -2.04 -3.39
N LEU A 114 9.72 -1.17 -2.65
CA LEU A 114 9.92 0.21 -3.08
C LEU A 114 10.82 0.29 -4.32
N LEU A 115 11.90 -0.49 -4.35
CA LEU A 115 12.76 -0.55 -5.54
C LEU A 115 12.00 -1.09 -6.75
N ALA A 116 11.21 -2.16 -6.58
CA ALA A 116 10.33 -2.67 -7.63
C ALA A 116 9.30 -1.63 -8.07
N SER A 117 8.75 -0.84 -7.13
CA SER A 117 7.79 0.23 -7.43
C SER A 117 8.41 1.36 -8.26
N ILE A 118 9.65 1.77 -7.94
CA ILE A 118 10.36 2.84 -8.65
C ILE A 118 10.73 2.41 -10.08
N ARG A 119 10.90 1.11 -10.30
CA ARG A 119 11.31 0.52 -11.59
C ARG A 119 10.14 0.01 -12.44
N ASP A 120 8.94 0.04 -11.89
CA ASP A 120 7.74 -0.43 -12.61
C ASP A 120 7.28 0.58 -13.67
N ASP A 121 6.68 0.07 -14.73
CA ASP A 121 6.14 0.87 -15.84
C ASP A 121 4.70 1.36 -15.59
N ASN A 122 4.15 1.16 -14.39
CA ASN A 122 2.82 1.63 -14.00
C ASN A 122 2.90 2.50 -12.76
N PRO A 123 2.03 3.53 -12.63
CA PRO A 123 2.04 4.38 -11.46
C PRO A 123 1.64 3.60 -10.20
N ILE A 124 2.39 3.84 -9.13
CA ILE A 124 2.25 3.09 -7.88
C ILE A 124 1.95 4.04 -6.73
N LEU A 125 0.97 3.65 -5.91
CA LEU A 125 0.76 4.20 -4.58
C LEU A 125 1.38 3.23 -3.56
N PHE A 126 2.48 3.68 -2.95
CA PHE A 126 3.23 2.95 -1.94
C PHE A 126 2.85 3.47 -0.55
N MET A 127 2.11 2.67 0.22
CA MET A 127 1.56 3.08 1.51
C MET A 127 2.36 2.46 2.65
N GLU A 128 2.92 3.29 3.51
CA GLU A 128 3.83 2.88 4.58
C GLU A 128 3.11 2.87 5.93
N PRO A 129 2.93 1.69 6.58
CA PRO A 129 2.26 1.63 7.88
C PRO A 129 3.06 2.38 8.95
N LYS A 130 2.56 3.53 9.44
CA LYS A 130 3.25 4.39 10.42
C LYS A 130 3.67 3.68 11.69
N ARG A 131 2.82 2.77 12.17
CA ARG A 131 3.10 1.96 13.35
C ARG A 131 4.41 1.19 13.22
N LEU A 132 4.72 0.70 12.02
CA LEU A 132 5.85 -0.18 11.77
C LEU A 132 7.19 0.56 11.70
N TYR A 133 7.22 1.88 11.49
CA TYR A 133 8.48 2.65 11.45
C TYR A 133 9.35 2.49 12.70
N ARG A 134 8.73 2.22 13.86
CA ARG A 134 9.45 2.03 15.13
C ARG A 134 9.27 0.63 15.72
N ALA A 135 8.28 -0.12 15.26
CA ALA A 135 7.95 -1.43 15.81
C ALA A 135 8.57 -2.58 15.02
N SER A 136 8.81 -2.40 13.72
CA SER A 136 9.37 -3.46 12.88
C SER A 136 10.87 -3.28 12.69
N VAL A 137 11.62 -4.34 12.99
CA VAL A 137 13.07 -4.42 12.79
C VAL A 137 13.37 -5.73 12.08
N SER A 138 14.14 -5.68 11.00
CA SER A 138 14.65 -6.87 10.31
C SER A 138 16.01 -6.61 9.69
N GLU A 139 16.74 -7.66 9.41
CA GLU A 139 17.92 -7.58 8.57
C GLU A 139 17.53 -7.21 7.14
N VAL A 140 18.24 -6.26 6.56
CA VAL A 140 18.02 -5.81 5.19
C VAL A 140 19.33 -5.94 4.44
N PRO A 141 19.41 -6.75 3.36
CA PRO A 141 20.60 -6.85 2.52
C PRO A 141 21.02 -5.47 1.98
N GLU A 142 22.33 -5.20 1.97
CA GLU A 142 22.87 -3.97 1.37
C GLU A 142 22.76 -4.00 -0.15
N ASP A 143 22.89 -5.18 -0.74
CA ASP A 143 22.80 -5.42 -2.19
C ASP A 143 21.44 -5.00 -2.76
N ASP A 144 21.42 -4.77 -4.05
CA ASP A 144 20.20 -4.49 -4.81
C ASP A 144 19.33 -5.74 -4.93
N TYR A 145 18.06 -5.62 -4.55
CA TYR A 145 17.05 -6.67 -4.75
C TYR A 145 15.67 -6.07 -4.87
N GLU A 146 14.80 -6.76 -5.57
CA GLU A 146 13.41 -6.44 -5.73
C GLU A 146 12.52 -7.58 -5.24
N LEU A 147 11.34 -7.22 -4.76
CA LEU A 147 10.27 -8.17 -4.50
C LEU A 147 9.18 -7.99 -5.56
N PRO A 148 8.63 -9.08 -6.09
CA PRO A 148 7.65 -9.00 -7.17
C PRO A 148 6.35 -8.35 -6.70
N LEU A 149 5.89 -7.35 -7.45
CA LEU A 149 4.60 -6.72 -7.21
C LEU A 149 3.45 -7.62 -7.65
N GLY A 150 2.39 -7.67 -6.86
CA GLY A 150 1.24 -8.52 -7.14
C GLY A 150 1.42 -9.99 -6.73
N GLN A 151 2.44 -10.30 -5.94
CA GLN A 151 2.62 -11.60 -5.29
C GLN A 151 2.43 -11.47 -3.79
N ALA A 152 1.73 -12.44 -3.21
CA ALA A 152 1.56 -12.56 -1.76
C ALA A 152 2.67 -13.42 -1.15
N ASP A 153 2.95 -13.18 0.13
CA ASP A 153 3.89 -13.98 0.92
C ASP A 153 3.12 -14.92 1.86
N ILE A 154 3.37 -16.23 1.79
CA ILE A 154 2.83 -17.20 2.73
C ILE A 154 3.74 -17.21 3.96
N VAL A 155 3.37 -16.45 4.97
CA VAL A 155 4.12 -16.26 6.23
C VAL A 155 4.18 -17.55 7.05
N SER A 156 3.06 -18.26 7.14
CA SER A 156 2.99 -19.59 7.74
C SER A 156 2.00 -20.47 6.99
N LYS A 157 2.29 -21.78 6.92
CA LYS A 157 1.44 -22.77 6.28
C LYS A 157 0.44 -23.34 7.27
N GLY A 158 -0.80 -23.58 6.82
CA GLY A 158 -1.86 -24.18 7.60
C GLY A 158 -2.92 -24.88 6.75
N THR A 159 -3.87 -25.56 7.42
CA THR A 159 -4.86 -26.41 6.75
C THR A 159 -6.31 -26.13 7.12
N ASP A 160 -6.58 -25.40 8.21
CA ASP A 160 -7.93 -25.28 8.73
C ASP A 160 -8.60 -23.94 8.38
N ILE A 161 -7.81 -22.86 8.27
CA ILE A 161 -8.29 -21.52 7.93
C ILE A 161 -7.18 -20.69 7.29
N THR A 162 -7.52 -19.90 6.28
CA THR A 162 -6.67 -18.88 5.69
C THR A 162 -6.90 -17.56 6.41
N LEU A 163 -5.83 -16.96 6.94
CA LEU A 163 -5.81 -15.61 7.51
C LEU A 163 -5.08 -14.69 6.54
N LEU A 164 -5.76 -13.68 6.02
CA LEU A 164 -5.23 -12.72 5.05
C LEU A 164 -5.15 -11.32 5.66
N ALA A 165 -4.00 -10.67 5.54
CA ALA A 165 -3.82 -9.28 5.93
C ALA A 165 -2.74 -8.60 5.09
N TRP A 166 -2.49 -7.32 5.36
CA TRP A 166 -1.40 -6.53 4.81
C TRP A 166 -0.87 -5.51 5.82
N GLY A 167 0.37 -5.09 5.63
CA GLY A 167 1.01 -4.07 6.45
C GLY A 167 1.05 -4.43 7.93
N ALA A 168 0.63 -3.51 8.80
CA ALA A 168 0.68 -3.69 10.25
C ALA A 168 -0.27 -4.77 10.78
N GLN A 169 -1.27 -5.17 10.00
CA GLN A 169 -2.25 -6.17 10.45
C GLN A 169 -1.74 -7.60 10.32
N VAL A 170 -0.67 -7.84 9.57
CA VAL A 170 -0.07 -9.17 9.44
C VAL A 170 0.47 -9.65 10.79
N GLU A 171 1.15 -8.80 11.56
CA GLU A 171 1.62 -9.14 12.93
C GLU A 171 0.45 -9.56 13.86
N ILE A 172 -0.72 -8.95 13.68
CA ILE A 172 -1.90 -9.26 14.48
C ILE A 172 -2.45 -10.65 14.16
N ILE A 173 -2.54 -10.98 12.87
CA ILE A 173 -3.02 -12.31 12.48
C ILE A 173 -1.97 -13.42 12.75
N GLU A 174 -0.67 -13.11 12.73
CA GLU A 174 0.38 -14.05 13.18
C GLU A 174 0.20 -14.42 14.66
N LYS A 175 -0.04 -13.41 15.52
CA LYS A 175 -0.35 -13.64 16.95
C LYS A 175 -1.64 -14.45 17.14
N ALA A 176 -2.69 -14.12 16.37
CA ALA A 176 -3.94 -14.86 16.41
C ALA A 176 -3.75 -16.32 15.95
N ALA A 177 -2.95 -16.56 14.91
CA ALA A 177 -2.61 -17.91 14.44
C ALA A 177 -1.89 -18.72 15.51
N SER A 178 -0.91 -18.13 16.22
CA SER A 178 -0.22 -18.79 17.33
C SER A 178 -1.17 -19.16 18.46
N MET A 179 -2.11 -18.28 18.82
CA MET A 179 -3.12 -18.57 19.85
C MET A 179 -4.12 -19.64 19.39
N ALA A 180 -4.42 -19.71 18.10
CA ALA A 180 -5.28 -20.74 17.52
C ALA A 180 -4.60 -22.12 17.48
N GLU A 181 -3.29 -22.16 17.24
CA GLU A 181 -2.48 -23.38 17.27
C GLU A 181 -2.50 -24.04 18.65
N ASP A 182 -2.48 -23.25 19.73
CA ASP A 182 -2.65 -23.76 21.12
C ASP A 182 -4.00 -24.47 21.32
N GLN A 183 -4.97 -24.22 20.45
CA GLN A 183 -6.30 -24.85 20.43
C GLN A 183 -6.44 -25.93 19.35
N GLY A 184 -5.36 -26.28 18.69
CA GLY A 184 -5.31 -27.31 17.64
C GLY A 184 -5.86 -26.84 16.29
N ILE A 185 -5.91 -25.53 16.02
CA ILE A 185 -6.35 -24.95 14.74
C ILE A 185 -5.12 -24.52 13.93
N SER A 186 -4.95 -25.12 12.76
CA SER A 186 -3.84 -24.83 11.84
C SER A 186 -4.18 -23.69 10.87
N CYS A 187 -3.57 -22.52 11.10
CA CYS A 187 -3.82 -21.32 10.31
C CYS A 187 -2.77 -21.13 9.20
N GLU A 188 -3.22 -20.92 7.97
CA GLU A 188 -2.34 -20.39 6.91
C GLU A 188 -2.40 -18.87 6.93
N VAL A 189 -1.25 -18.23 7.15
CA VAL A 189 -1.14 -16.76 7.23
C VAL A 189 -0.55 -16.23 5.93
N ILE A 190 -1.27 -15.32 5.29
CA ILE A 190 -0.88 -14.69 4.03
C ILE A 190 -0.75 -13.18 4.23
N ASP A 191 0.40 -12.64 3.85
CA ASP A 191 0.64 -11.22 3.66
C ASP A 191 0.44 -10.86 2.19
N LEU A 192 -0.54 -10.02 1.91
CA LEU A 192 -0.93 -9.68 0.54
C LEU A 192 0.10 -8.79 -0.18
N GLN A 193 0.87 -7.97 0.52
CA GLN A 193 1.88 -7.03 0.03
C GLN A 193 1.38 -6.02 -1.02
N SER A 194 0.63 -6.48 -2.02
CA SER A 194 -0.01 -5.66 -3.06
C SER A 194 -1.51 -5.84 -3.00
N ILE A 195 -2.24 -4.73 -2.80
CA ILE A 195 -3.71 -4.76 -2.80
C ILE A 195 -4.24 -4.66 -4.23
N LEU A 196 -3.50 -3.97 -5.10
CA LEU A 196 -3.81 -3.86 -6.52
C LEU A 196 -2.51 -3.91 -7.35
N PRO A 197 -2.33 -4.90 -8.24
CA PRO A 197 -3.11 -6.13 -8.31
C PRO A 197 -2.86 -7.01 -7.07
N TRP A 198 -3.87 -7.78 -6.63
CA TRP A 198 -3.67 -8.76 -5.58
C TRP A 198 -3.41 -10.15 -6.17
N ASP A 199 -2.74 -11.00 -5.42
CA ASP A 199 -2.39 -12.37 -5.82
C ASP A 199 -3.59 -13.30 -5.69
N ILE A 200 -4.38 -13.35 -6.75
CA ILE A 200 -5.60 -14.19 -6.83
C ILE A 200 -5.24 -15.67 -6.69
N GLU A 201 -4.17 -16.12 -7.34
CA GLU A 201 -3.80 -17.52 -7.41
C GLU A 201 -3.39 -18.06 -6.04
N THR A 202 -2.50 -17.37 -5.33
CA THR A 202 -2.05 -17.76 -3.99
C THR A 202 -3.21 -17.76 -3.00
N VAL A 203 -4.04 -16.71 -3.00
CA VAL A 203 -5.16 -16.59 -2.05
C VAL A 203 -6.23 -17.64 -2.33
N CYS A 204 -6.64 -17.83 -3.59
CA CYS A 204 -7.65 -18.83 -3.95
C CYS A 204 -7.17 -20.25 -3.65
N SER A 205 -5.92 -20.58 -3.98
CA SER A 205 -5.36 -21.92 -3.69
C SER A 205 -5.33 -22.21 -2.17
N SER A 206 -5.01 -21.20 -1.36
CA SER A 206 -5.08 -21.33 0.10
C SER A 206 -6.50 -21.56 0.60
N VAL A 207 -7.47 -20.78 0.09
CA VAL A 207 -8.87 -20.89 0.50
C VAL A 207 -9.48 -22.21 0.04
N GLU A 208 -9.15 -22.69 -1.16
CA GLU A 208 -9.57 -24.01 -1.63
C GLU A 208 -9.06 -25.14 -0.72
N LYS A 209 -7.83 -25.02 -0.22
CA LYS A 209 -7.25 -25.99 0.71
C LYS A 209 -7.90 -25.94 2.09
N THR A 210 -8.11 -24.74 2.66
CA THR A 210 -8.55 -24.56 4.04
C THR A 210 -10.09 -24.51 4.19
N GLY A 211 -10.80 -24.19 3.13
CA GLY A 211 -12.25 -24.02 3.11
C GLY A 211 -12.79 -22.81 3.88
N ARG A 212 -11.91 -21.98 4.45
CA ARG A 212 -12.28 -20.82 5.30
C ARG A 212 -11.34 -19.67 5.07
N LEU A 213 -11.88 -18.43 5.05
CA LEU A 213 -11.10 -17.20 4.90
C LEU A 213 -11.51 -16.17 5.94
N LEU A 214 -10.51 -15.60 6.63
CA LEU A 214 -10.65 -14.39 7.43
C LEU A 214 -9.73 -13.32 6.89
N ILE A 215 -10.30 -12.17 6.56
CA ILE A 215 -9.53 -10.98 6.11
C ILE A 215 -9.47 -9.98 7.25
N ASN A 216 -8.28 -9.54 7.61
CA ASN A 216 -8.06 -8.55 8.65
C ASN A 216 -7.40 -7.29 8.08
N HIS A 217 -8.04 -6.14 8.29
CA HIS A 217 -7.49 -4.83 7.95
C HIS A 217 -7.95 -3.77 8.96
N GLU A 218 -7.28 -2.63 9.00
CA GLU A 218 -7.59 -1.57 9.98
C GLU A 218 -8.54 -0.48 9.45
N ALA A 219 -8.87 -0.51 8.16
CA ALA A 219 -9.85 0.40 7.57
C ALA A 219 -11.28 0.11 8.08
N PRO A 220 -12.22 1.08 7.96
CA PRO A 220 -13.63 0.84 8.26
C PRO A 220 -14.22 -0.33 7.46
N LEU A 221 -15.20 -1.01 8.04
CA LEU A 221 -15.95 -2.10 7.37
C LEU A 221 -16.88 -1.61 6.25
N THR A 222 -17.16 -0.32 6.21
CA THR A 222 -18.09 0.31 5.25
C THR A 222 -17.34 0.98 4.12
#